data_9efc23efef4a4320494a1cace1808d5d
#
_entry.id   9efc23efef4a4320494a1cace1808d5d
#
_cell.length_a   1.000
_cell.length_b   1.000
_cell.length_c   1.000
_cell.angle_alpha   90.00
_cell.angle_beta   90.00
_cell.angle_gamma   90.00
#
_symmetry.space_group_name_H-M   'P 1'
#
loop_
_entity.id
_entity.type
_entity.pdbx_description
1 polymer ?
#
loop_
_entity_poly.entity_id
_entity_poly.type
_entity_poly.pdbx_seq_one_letter_code
_entity_poly.pdbx_strand_id
1 'polypeptide(L)'
;MVYAYLRVSTDKQDGINQKLGIEEFCKKRGFIIDEYFDDEGKSGILEPEKRELGKLLNKLRSGDILIAGEISRLGRSLFMVMRILEHCMNNNVKVYTVKDGYELGDNITSKVLAFAFGYYN
;
A
#
# COMPACT_ATOMS: atom_id res chain seq x y z
N MET A 1 10.01 8.41 -7.11
CA MET A 1 8.63 8.58 -7.56
C MET A 1 7.64 8.19 -6.48
N VAL A 2 6.44 8.72 -6.55
CA VAL A 2 5.36 8.44 -5.60
C VAL A 2 4.25 7.69 -6.32
N TYR A 3 3.94 6.50 -5.84
CA TYR A 3 2.89 5.65 -6.41
C TYR A 3 1.77 5.48 -5.40
N ALA A 4 0.54 5.49 -5.89
CA ALA A 4 -0.64 5.21 -5.07
C ALA A 4 -1.27 3.91 -5.53
N TYR A 5 -1.63 3.06 -4.58
CA TYR A 5 -2.31 1.80 -4.86
C TYR A 5 -3.71 1.81 -4.27
N LEU A 6 -4.67 1.45 -5.11
CA LEU A 6 -6.08 1.34 -4.73
C LEU A 6 -6.54 -0.09 -4.98
N ARG A 7 -7.13 -0.72 -3.98
CA ARG A 7 -7.88 -1.96 -4.18
C ARG A 7 -9.32 -1.67 -3.78
N VAL A 8 -10.18 -1.60 -4.78
CA VAL A 8 -11.55 -1.16 -4.60
C VAL A 8 -12.52 -2.29 -4.87
N SER A 9 -13.65 -2.27 -4.16
CA SER A 9 -14.78 -3.13 -4.48
C SER A 9 -15.44 -2.62 -5.76
N THR A 10 -16.51 -3.29 -6.19
CA THR A 10 -17.30 -2.81 -7.32
C THR A 10 -18.08 -1.53 -6.99
N ASP A 11 -18.10 -1.13 -5.72
CA ASP A 11 -18.73 0.11 -5.28
C ASP A 11 -17.84 1.30 -5.67
N LYS A 12 -18.36 2.15 -6.55
CA LYS A 12 -17.63 3.33 -7.04
C LYS A 12 -17.29 4.30 -5.92
N GLN A 13 -18.14 4.39 -4.90
CA GLN A 13 -17.91 5.30 -3.78
C GLN A 13 -16.68 4.92 -2.98
N ASP A 14 -16.41 3.62 -2.83
CA ASP A 14 -15.22 3.14 -2.13
C ASP A 14 -13.95 3.64 -2.83
N GLY A 15 -13.89 3.53 -4.14
CA GLY A 15 -12.74 4.03 -4.92
C GLY A 15 -12.54 5.52 -4.79
N ILE A 16 -13.63 6.28 -4.88
CA ILE A 16 -13.59 7.74 -4.73
C ILE A 16 -13.08 8.12 -3.34
N ASN A 17 -13.58 7.47 -2.31
CA ASN A 17 -13.19 7.75 -0.93
C ASN A 17 -11.71 7.45 -0.68
N GLN A 18 -11.21 6.33 -1.19
CA GLN A 18 -9.79 5.99 -1.08
C GLN A 18 -8.92 7.04 -1.76
N LYS A 19 -9.30 7.41 -2.98
CA LYS A 19 -8.52 8.36 -3.77
C LYS A 19 -8.48 9.73 -3.10
N LEU A 20 -9.63 10.20 -2.60
CA LEU A 20 -9.69 11.48 -1.89
C LEU A 20 -8.81 11.46 -0.64
N GLY A 21 -8.86 10.39 0.13
CA GLY A 21 -8.03 10.25 1.33
C GLY A 21 -6.55 10.29 1.02
N ILE A 22 -6.15 9.59 -0.05
CA ILE A 22 -4.76 9.56 -0.48
C ILE A 22 -4.31 10.94 -0.96
N GLU A 23 -5.13 11.61 -1.76
CA GLU A 23 -4.81 12.96 -2.27
C GLU A 23 -4.66 13.96 -1.13
N GLU A 24 -5.55 13.91 -0.15
CA GLU A 24 -5.48 14.80 1.02
C GLU A 24 -4.21 14.54 1.83
N PHE A 25 -3.88 13.29 2.05
CA PHE A 25 -2.63 12.90 2.72
C PHE A 25 -1.41 13.45 1.99
N CYS A 26 -1.36 13.26 0.68
CA CYS A 26 -0.25 13.74 -0.13
C CYS A 26 -0.12 15.25 -0.09
N LYS A 27 -1.25 15.96 -0.13
CA LYS A 27 -1.26 17.41 -0.06
C LYS A 27 -0.64 17.90 1.25
N LYS A 28 -0.98 17.26 2.37
CA LYS A 28 -0.43 17.62 3.67
C LYS A 28 1.05 17.33 3.79
N ARG A 29 1.52 16.28 3.12
CA ARG A 29 2.92 15.85 3.17
C ARG A 29 3.80 16.46 2.09
N GLY A 30 3.20 17.16 1.13
CA GLY A 30 3.95 17.72 0.02
C GLY A 30 4.34 16.69 -1.03
N PHE A 31 3.66 15.56 -1.08
CA PHE A 31 3.88 14.53 -2.10
C PHE A 31 3.05 14.82 -3.34
N ILE A 32 3.63 14.54 -4.50
CA ILE A 32 2.92 14.59 -5.78
C ILE A 32 2.87 13.15 -6.30
N ILE A 33 1.66 12.64 -6.51
CA ILE A 33 1.48 11.27 -6.99
C ILE A 33 1.84 11.22 -8.46
N ASP A 34 2.78 10.36 -8.82
CA ASP A 34 3.22 10.19 -10.19
C ASP A 34 2.34 9.21 -10.95
N GLU A 35 1.87 8.18 -10.28
CA GLU A 35 1.08 7.14 -10.94
C GLU A 35 0.17 6.41 -9.95
N TYR A 36 -1.04 6.06 -10.41
CA TYR A 36 -1.98 5.24 -9.66
C TYR A 36 -2.03 3.84 -10.25
N PHE A 37 -2.15 2.83 -9.38
CA PHE A 37 -2.41 1.46 -9.77
C PHE A 37 -3.69 1.00 -9.09
N ASP A 38 -4.64 0.53 -9.87
CA ASP A 38 -5.97 0.15 -9.36
C ASP A 38 -6.24 -1.33 -9.58
N ASP A 39 -6.75 -1.98 -8.54
CA ASP A 39 -7.35 -3.30 -8.63
C ASP A 39 -8.82 -3.17 -8.29
N GLU A 40 -9.69 -3.29 -9.30
CA GLU A 40 -11.13 -3.20 -9.11
C GLU A 40 -11.73 -4.60 -9.04
N GLY A 41 -12.55 -4.84 -8.01
CA GLY A 41 -13.21 -6.11 -7.83
C GLY A 41 -12.31 -7.27 -7.46
N LYS A 42 -11.03 -7.01 -7.20
CA LYS A 42 -10.08 -8.04 -6.82
C LYS A 42 -10.06 -8.22 -5.31
N SER A 43 -9.91 -9.47 -4.87
CA SER A 43 -9.81 -9.77 -3.45
C SER A 43 -8.39 -9.57 -2.94
N GLY A 44 -8.26 -9.09 -1.71
CA GLY A 44 -6.97 -9.03 -1.02
C GLY A 44 -6.39 -10.41 -0.70
N ILE A 45 -7.16 -11.48 -0.92
CA ILE A 45 -6.70 -12.86 -0.77
C ILE A 45 -5.84 -13.29 -1.95
N LEU A 46 -6.08 -12.68 -3.14
CA LEU A 46 -5.29 -13.01 -4.33
C LEU A 46 -3.83 -12.62 -4.14
N GLU A 47 -2.92 -13.47 -4.62
CA GLU A 47 -1.50 -13.18 -4.63
C GLU A 47 -1.22 -11.90 -5.42
N PRO A 48 -0.24 -11.07 -4.97
CA PRO A 48 0.08 -9.83 -5.67
C PRO A 48 0.36 -10.03 -7.16
N GLU A 49 0.97 -11.14 -7.55
CA GLU A 49 1.31 -11.44 -8.94
C GLU A 49 0.08 -11.51 -9.84
N LYS A 50 -1.10 -11.77 -9.25
CA LYS A 50 -2.36 -11.87 -9.98
C LYS A 50 -3.15 -10.56 -9.95
N ARG A 51 -2.54 -9.50 -9.42
CA ARG A 51 -3.16 -8.18 -9.30
C ARG A 51 -2.25 -7.12 -9.92
N GLU A 52 -2.80 -5.93 -10.14
CA GLU A 52 -2.00 -4.78 -10.57
C GLU A 52 -0.94 -4.43 -9.54
N LEU A 53 -1.14 -4.81 -8.29
CA LEU A 53 -0.14 -4.62 -7.24
C LEU A 53 1.19 -5.28 -7.60
N GLY A 54 1.15 -6.46 -8.23
CA GLY A 54 2.38 -7.14 -8.67
C GLY A 54 3.18 -6.32 -9.66
N LYS A 55 2.49 -5.68 -10.61
CA LYS A 55 3.15 -4.79 -11.57
C LYS A 55 3.78 -3.60 -10.89
N LEU A 56 3.07 -3.01 -9.92
CA LEU A 56 3.57 -1.90 -9.15
C LEU A 56 4.81 -2.29 -8.36
N LEU A 57 4.77 -3.43 -7.67
CA LEU A 57 5.91 -3.90 -6.87
C LEU A 57 7.16 -4.09 -7.73
N ASN A 58 6.99 -4.60 -8.95
CA ASN A 58 8.10 -4.78 -9.88
C ASN A 58 8.65 -3.46 -10.42
N LYS A 59 7.85 -2.42 -10.41
CA LYS A 59 8.24 -1.10 -10.91
C LYS A 59 8.98 -0.26 -9.87
N LEU A 60 8.78 -0.54 -8.60
CA LEU A 60 9.36 0.24 -7.51
C LEU A 60 10.89 0.19 -7.52
N ARG A 61 11.50 1.34 -7.27
CA ARG A 61 12.96 1.51 -7.20
C ARG A 61 13.34 2.16 -5.88
N SER A 62 14.61 2.09 -5.55
CA SER A 62 15.14 2.71 -4.34
C SER A 62 14.76 4.20 -4.27
N GLY A 63 14.22 4.59 -3.12
CA GLY A 63 13.77 5.97 -2.89
C GLY A 63 12.32 6.23 -3.26
N ASP A 64 11.65 5.27 -3.89
CA ASP A 64 10.23 5.43 -4.23
C ASP A 64 9.35 5.34 -2.99
N ILE A 65 8.12 5.82 -3.14
CA ILE A 65 7.12 5.82 -2.08
C ILE A 65 5.87 5.13 -2.59
N LEU A 66 5.32 4.23 -1.78
CA LEU A 66 4.05 3.56 -2.04
C LEU A 66 3.03 4.04 -1.02
N ILE A 67 1.89 4.52 -1.49
CA ILE A 67 0.81 5.00 -0.62
C ILE A 67 -0.45 4.19 -0.88
N ALA A 68 -1.05 3.66 0.18
CA ALA A 68 -2.31 2.94 0.11
C ALA A 68 -3.30 3.55 1.10
N GLY A 69 -4.59 3.37 0.86
CA GLY A 69 -5.62 3.90 1.75
C GLY A 69 -5.57 3.29 3.14
N GLU A 70 -5.33 2.00 3.21
CA GLU A 70 -5.12 1.29 4.47
C GLU A 70 -4.35 0.01 4.17
N ILE A 71 -3.73 -0.57 5.19
CA ILE A 71 -2.84 -1.71 5.00
C ILE A 71 -3.59 -2.95 4.48
N SER A 72 -4.87 -3.08 4.81
CA SER A 72 -5.70 -4.19 4.32
C SER A 72 -5.91 -4.18 2.81
N ARG A 73 -5.66 -3.04 2.16
CA ARG A 73 -5.72 -2.95 0.70
C ARG A 73 -4.54 -3.63 0.04
N LEU A 74 -3.42 -3.72 0.74
CA LEU A 74 -2.24 -4.43 0.25
C LEU A 74 -2.44 -5.95 0.31
N GLY A 75 -3.00 -6.45 1.39
CA GLY A 75 -3.27 -7.86 1.56
C GLY A 75 -4.08 -8.13 2.80
N ARG A 76 -4.73 -9.28 2.86
CA ARG A 76 -5.63 -9.65 3.95
C ARG A 76 -5.04 -10.66 4.93
N SER A 77 -3.88 -11.22 4.62
CA SER A 77 -3.22 -12.16 5.53
C SER A 77 -1.91 -11.57 6.01
N LEU A 78 -1.49 -12.03 7.19
CA LEU A 78 -0.21 -11.65 7.77
C LEU A 78 0.94 -11.90 6.78
N PHE A 79 0.98 -13.11 6.22
CA PHE A 79 2.10 -13.49 5.35
C PHE A 79 2.15 -12.64 4.09
N MET A 80 0.99 -12.34 3.50
CA MET A 80 0.93 -11.51 2.30
C MET A 80 1.40 -10.09 2.56
N VAL A 81 0.92 -9.49 3.65
CA VAL A 81 1.35 -8.14 4.03
C VAL A 81 2.85 -8.10 4.30
N MET A 82 3.36 -9.09 5.05
CA MET A 82 4.79 -9.16 5.36
C MET A 82 5.64 -9.31 4.11
N ARG A 83 5.21 -10.14 3.15
CA ARG A 83 5.91 -10.31 1.87
C ARG A 83 6.01 -8.98 1.12
N ILE A 84 4.90 -8.25 1.05
CA ILE A 84 4.84 -6.98 0.34
C ILE A 84 5.75 -5.94 1.01
N LEU A 85 5.67 -5.85 2.33
CA LEU A 85 6.49 -4.91 3.08
C LEU A 85 7.98 -5.27 3.03
N GLU A 86 8.29 -6.56 3.07
CA GLU A 86 9.68 -7.03 2.93
C GLU A 86 10.24 -6.64 1.56
N HIS A 87 9.46 -6.86 0.51
CA HIS A 87 9.85 -6.45 -0.85
C HIS A 87 10.17 -4.95 -0.89
N CYS A 88 9.30 -4.14 -0.29
CA CYS A 88 9.50 -2.69 -0.28
C CYS A 88 10.73 -2.30 0.54
N MET A 89 10.91 -2.90 1.71
CA MET A 89 12.09 -2.62 2.54
C MET A 89 13.39 -3.00 1.85
N ASN A 90 13.40 -4.17 1.20
CA ASN A 90 14.59 -4.65 0.49
C ASN A 90 14.97 -3.75 -0.69
N ASN A 91 13.99 -3.03 -1.23
CA ASN A 91 14.22 -2.10 -2.33
C ASN A 91 14.28 -0.64 -1.88
N ASN A 92 14.38 -0.41 -0.57
CA ASN A 92 14.46 0.93 0.00
C ASN A 92 13.25 1.80 -0.41
N VAL A 93 12.05 1.22 -0.32
CA VAL A 93 10.79 1.89 -0.61
C VAL A 93 10.03 2.09 0.68
N LYS A 94 9.56 3.31 0.93
CA LYS A 94 8.70 3.61 2.07
C LYS A 94 7.25 3.37 1.72
N VAL A 95 6.50 2.83 2.68
CA VAL A 95 5.07 2.57 2.52
C VAL A 95 4.29 3.40 3.54
N TYR A 96 3.33 4.16 3.05
CA TYR A 96 2.41 4.91 3.90
C TYR A 96 1.01 4.35 3.75
N THR A 97 0.30 4.21 4.87
CA THR A 97 -1.11 3.86 4.85
C THR A 97 -1.88 4.97 5.52
N VAL A 98 -2.85 5.54 4.79
CA VAL A 98 -3.49 6.80 5.20
C VAL A 98 -4.40 6.61 6.40
N LYS A 99 -5.31 5.64 6.32
CA LYS A 99 -6.32 5.42 7.37
C LYS A 99 -5.70 4.88 8.64
N ASP A 100 -4.73 3.99 8.53
CA ASP A 100 -4.05 3.41 9.69
C ASP A 100 -3.03 4.37 10.29
N GLY A 101 -2.55 5.32 9.51
CA GLY A 101 -1.52 6.25 9.94
C GLY A 101 -0.12 5.64 10.04
N TYR A 102 0.13 4.55 9.32
CA TYR A 102 1.44 3.89 9.35
C TYR A 102 2.41 4.52 8.36
N GLU A 103 3.66 4.63 8.80
CA GLU A 103 4.79 4.95 7.95
C GLU A 103 5.76 3.78 8.10
N LEU A 104 5.80 2.91 7.09
CA LEU A 104 6.55 1.67 7.15
C LEU A 104 7.78 1.77 6.28
N GLY A 105 8.94 1.79 6.92
CA GLY A 105 10.22 1.86 6.25
C GLY A 105 11.15 0.75 6.73
N ASP A 106 12.42 0.90 6.44
CA ASP A 106 13.43 -0.08 6.80
C ASP A 106 13.91 0.14 8.24
N ASN A 107 13.05 -0.18 9.20
CA ASN A 107 13.40 -0.10 10.62
C ASN A 107 12.62 -1.15 11.43
N ILE A 108 13.09 -1.40 12.64
CA ILE A 108 12.50 -2.41 13.50
C ILE A 108 11.07 -2.06 13.89
N THR A 109 10.78 -0.79 14.15
CA THR A 109 9.45 -0.34 14.52
C THR A 109 8.43 -0.66 13.43
N SER A 110 8.79 -0.39 12.17
CA SER A 110 7.93 -0.72 11.03
C SER A 110 7.68 -2.21 10.94
N LYS A 111 8.70 -3.04 11.17
CA LYS A 111 8.56 -4.49 11.14
C LYS A 111 7.64 -4.98 12.27
N VAL A 112 7.78 -4.42 13.45
CA VAL A 112 6.93 -4.78 14.60
C VAL A 112 5.48 -4.38 14.35
N LEU A 113 5.24 -3.19 13.83
CA LEU A 113 3.89 -2.72 13.49
C LEU A 113 3.24 -3.62 12.44
N ALA A 114 3.98 -3.97 11.39
CA ALA A 114 3.48 -4.86 10.36
C ALA A 114 3.14 -6.23 10.92
N PHE A 115 3.99 -6.77 11.78
CA PHE A 115 3.76 -8.05 12.43
C PHE A 115 2.51 -8.00 13.32
N ALA A 116 2.42 -6.98 14.19
CA ALA A 116 1.29 -6.82 15.10
C ALA A 116 -0.02 -6.65 14.33
N PHE A 117 -0.02 -5.86 13.25
CA PHE A 117 -1.19 -5.69 12.41
C PHE A 117 -1.62 -7.03 11.82
N GLY A 118 -0.69 -7.76 11.21
CA GLY A 118 -0.98 -9.03 10.59
C GLY A 118 -1.49 -10.08 11.57
N TYR A 119 -0.95 -10.07 12.78
CA TYR A 119 -1.36 -11.02 13.80
C TYR A 119 -2.82 -10.81 14.24
N TYR A 120 -3.25 -9.55 14.35
CA TYR A 120 -4.59 -9.22 14.83
C TYR A 120 -5.63 -9.08 13.72
N ASN A 121 -5.26 -9.22 12.49
CA ASN A 121 -6.15 -9.17 11.34
C ASN A 121 -6.17 -10.50 10.59
#